data_b50ff7c285ae63e0c3b8fe5b41d2f443
#
_entry.id   b50ff7c285ae63e0c3b8fe5b41d2f443
#
_cell.length_a   1.000
_cell.length_b   1.000
_cell.length_c   1.000
_cell.angle_alpha   90.00
_cell.angle_beta   90.00
_cell.angle_gamma   90.00
#
_symmetry.space_group_name_H-M   'P 1'
#
loop_
_entity.id
_entity.type
_entity.pdbx_description
1 polymer ?
#
loop_
_entity_poly.entity_id
_entity_poly.type
_entity_poly.pdbx_seq_one_letter_code
_entity_poly.pdbx_strand_id
1 'polypeptide(L)'
;PAANFELHLIPRVRISRKPSPSWLKIPFDLISSVRASKKVIKDADVVIGFGGYVSAPAYLAAKMTRTPIVIHEANAKPGWANRLGSRFSQHLAVAHPVDSGRFENALLAGLPLRSDVSQAFIDSRTNWEQSRREAKVRLGFPVDMPLIFVMGGSQGSVAINAVIASMVETFNEQGLSVLHSVGKL
;
A
#
# COMPACT_ATOMS: atom_id res chain seq x y z
N PRO A 1 3.61 14.94 -6.49
CA PRO A 1 4.26 13.62 -6.66
C PRO A 1 5.76 13.79 -6.52
N ALA A 2 6.31 13.16 -5.48
CA ALA A 2 7.74 13.29 -5.16
C ALA A 2 8.67 12.53 -6.15
N ALA A 3 8.15 11.98 -7.23
CA ALA A 3 8.89 11.03 -8.07
C ALA A 3 8.92 11.39 -9.57
N ASN A 4 8.70 12.62 -9.97
CA ASN A 4 8.76 13.09 -11.38
C ASN A 4 8.05 12.19 -12.44
N PHE A 5 7.07 11.37 -12.01
CA PHE A 5 6.24 10.58 -12.90
C PHE A 5 4.96 11.31 -13.24
N GLU A 6 4.53 11.21 -14.48
CA GLU A 6 3.24 11.77 -14.91
C GLU A 6 2.09 10.99 -14.25
N LEU A 7 1.15 11.72 -13.65
CA LEU A 7 -0.02 11.14 -13.00
C LEU A 7 -1.27 11.32 -13.87
N HIS A 8 -1.80 10.22 -14.39
CA HIS A 8 -3.05 10.20 -15.12
C HIS A 8 -4.21 9.77 -14.21
N LEU A 9 -5.21 10.62 -14.09
CA LEU A 9 -6.43 10.31 -13.34
C LEU A 9 -7.47 9.66 -14.26
N ILE A 10 -8.02 8.53 -13.82
CA ILE A 10 -9.13 7.85 -14.50
C ILE A 10 -10.44 8.04 -13.72
N PRO A 11 -11.60 8.05 -14.39
CA PRO A 11 -12.91 8.15 -13.73
C PRO A 11 -13.08 7.04 -12.68
N ARG A 12 -13.68 7.39 -11.54
CA ARG A 12 -13.95 6.41 -10.47
C ARG A 12 -15.18 5.60 -10.81
N VAL A 13 -15.08 4.27 -10.71
CA VAL A 13 -16.24 3.38 -10.65
C VAL A 13 -16.76 3.38 -9.21
N ARG A 14 -17.91 4.01 -8.97
CA ARG A 14 -18.50 4.14 -7.63
C ARG A 14 -19.32 2.91 -7.29
N ILE A 15 -18.75 2.02 -6.49
CA ILE A 15 -19.46 0.84 -5.98
C ILE A 15 -19.89 1.13 -4.54
N SER A 16 -21.18 1.38 -4.34
CA SER A 16 -21.76 1.49 -2.99
C SER A 16 -21.73 0.13 -2.28
N ARG A 17 -21.40 0.12 -0.99
CA ARG A 17 -21.45 -1.09 -0.15
C ARG A 17 -22.89 -1.58 0.12
N LYS A 18 -23.88 -0.70 -0.01
CA LYS A 18 -25.30 -1.04 0.13
C LYS A 18 -25.97 -0.97 -1.25
N PRO A 19 -26.97 -1.82 -1.54
CA PRO A 19 -27.78 -1.72 -2.74
C PRO A 19 -28.31 -0.28 -2.91
N SER A 20 -28.12 0.29 -4.10
CA SER A 20 -28.48 1.66 -4.39
C SER A 20 -28.81 1.81 -5.89
N PRO A 21 -29.72 2.71 -6.29
CA PRO A 21 -29.99 3.02 -7.69
C PRO A 21 -28.73 3.42 -8.47
N SER A 22 -27.66 3.87 -7.78
CA SER A 22 -26.36 4.17 -8.41
C SER A 22 -25.72 2.95 -9.07
N TRP A 23 -26.11 1.71 -8.73
CA TRP A 23 -25.60 0.49 -9.35
C TRP A 23 -25.91 0.42 -10.85
N LEU A 24 -27.01 1.03 -11.31
CA LEU A 24 -27.32 1.15 -12.73
C LEU A 24 -26.27 1.96 -13.52
N LYS A 25 -25.49 2.79 -12.85
CA LYS A 25 -24.40 3.59 -13.46
C LYS A 25 -23.08 2.83 -13.53
N ILE A 26 -22.89 1.73 -12.78
CA ILE A 26 -21.64 0.99 -12.72
C ILE A 26 -21.14 0.56 -14.11
N PRO A 27 -21.97 0.02 -15.02
CA PRO A 27 -21.50 -0.36 -16.36
C PRO A 27 -20.95 0.84 -17.15
N PHE A 28 -21.62 1.99 -17.07
CA PHE A 28 -21.21 3.21 -17.77
C PHE A 28 -19.92 3.79 -17.18
N ASP A 29 -19.81 3.84 -15.84
CA ASP A 29 -18.61 4.27 -15.13
C ASP A 29 -17.43 3.34 -15.47
N LEU A 30 -17.65 2.04 -15.51
CA LEU A 30 -16.63 1.06 -15.87
C LEU A 30 -16.15 1.25 -17.32
N ILE A 31 -17.08 1.39 -18.28
CA ILE A 31 -16.75 1.64 -19.68
C ILE A 31 -15.94 2.93 -19.82
N SER A 32 -16.36 4.00 -19.15
CA SER A 32 -15.66 5.28 -19.15
C SER A 32 -14.24 5.14 -18.58
N SER A 33 -14.11 4.45 -17.46
CA SER A 33 -12.82 4.19 -16.79
C SER A 33 -11.89 3.34 -17.67
N VAL A 34 -12.40 2.28 -18.30
CA VAL A 34 -11.65 1.44 -19.24
C VAL A 34 -11.20 2.23 -20.47
N ARG A 35 -12.07 3.07 -21.04
CA ARG A 35 -11.70 3.93 -22.18
C ARG A 35 -10.60 4.92 -21.80
N ALA A 36 -10.69 5.55 -20.62
CA ALA A 36 -9.65 6.43 -20.11
C ALA A 36 -8.33 5.69 -19.91
N SER A 37 -8.37 4.54 -19.24
CA SER A 37 -7.19 3.67 -19.06
C SER A 37 -6.57 3.28 -20.41
N LYS A 38 -7.38 2.91 -21.40
CA LYS A 38 -6.90 2.55 -22.73
C LYS A 38 -6.12 3.68 -23.42
N LYS A 39 -6.53 4.95 -23.22
CA LYS A 39 -5.79 6.10 -23.77
C LYS A 39 -4.42 6.26 -23.12
N VAL A 40 -4.34 6.04 -21.82
CA VAL A 40 -3.08 6.15 -21.06
C VAL A 40 -2.09 5.05 -21.43
N ILE A 41 -2.58 3.80 -21.59
CA ILE A 41 -1.71 2.64 -21.81
C ILE A 41 -1.44 2.34 -23.30
N LYS A 42 -1.93 3.18 -24.22
CA LYS A 42 -1.87 2.94 -25.66
C LYS A 42 -0.44 2.66 -26.16
N ASP A 43 0.52 3.42 -25.62
CA ASP A 43 1.92 3.36 -26.01
C ASP A 43 2.81 2.72 -24.91
N ALA A 44 2.18 2.01 -23.97
CA ALA A 44 2.89 1.33 -22.89
C ALA A 44 3.33 -0.08 -23.32
N ASP A 45 4.57 -0.44 -23.05
CA ASP A 45 5.13 -1.78 -23.30
C ASP A 45 4.61 -2.79 -22.27
N VAL A 46 4.30 -2.34 -21.05
CA VAL A 46 3.83 -3.18 -19.95
C VAL A 46 2.96 -2.39 -19.00
N VAL A 47 1.97 -3.04 -18.40
CA VAL A 47 1.15 -2.51 -17.30
C VAL A 47 1.51 -3.25 -16.02
N ILE A 48 1.98 -2.52 -15.00
CA ILE A 48 2.29 -3.09 -13.70
C ILE A 48 1.18 -2.68 -12.73
N GLY A 49 0.51 -3.65 -12.12
CA GLY A 49 -0.59 -3.42 -11.18
C GLY A 49 -0.26 -3.83 -9.75
N PHE A 50 -0.54 -2.93 -8.81
CA PHE A 50 -0.34 -3.15 -7.38
C PHE A 50 -1.67 -3.36 -6.63
N GLY A 51 -2.77 -3.58 -7.35
CA GLY A 51 -4.08 -3.82 -6.77
C GLY A 51 -4.87 -2.53 -6.49
N GLY A 52 -5.84 -2.66 -5.59
CA GLY A 52 -6.85 -1.64 -5.41
C GLY A 52 -7.94 -1.72 -6.51
N TYR A 53 -9.14 -1.23 -6.20
CA TYR A 53 -10.27 -1.32 -7.12
C TYR A 53 -10.08 -0.55 -8.44
N VAL A 54 -9.22 0.46 -8.45
CA VAL A 54 -8.87 1.26 -9.63
C VAL A 54 -8.00 0.50 -10.63
N SER A 55 -7.36 -0.58 -10.23
CA SER A 55 -6.55 -1.41 -11.14
C SER A 55 -7.39 -2.24 -12.10
N ALA A 56 -8.63 -2.59 -11.74
CA ALA A 56 -9.48 -3.44 -12.57
C ALA A 56 -9.77 -2.85 -13.96
N PRO A 57 -10.16 -1.56 -14.12
CA PRO A 57 -10.30 -0.94 -15.44
C PRO A 57 -9.00 -0.95 -16.25
N ALA A 58 -7.84 -0.75 -15.60
CA ALA A 58 -6.55 -0.78 -16.28
C ALA A 58 -6.21 -2.20 -16.79
N TYR A 59 -6.47 -3.24 -16.00
CA TYR A 59 -6.28 -4.63 -16.45
C TYR A 59 -7.19 -5.00 -17.63
N LEU A 60 -8.45 -4.56 -17.61
CA LEU A 60 -9.36 -4.77 -18.74
C LEU A 60 -8.89 -4.01 -19.99
N ALA A 61 -8.43 -2.78 -19.82
CA ALA A 61 -7.87 -2.01 -20.92
C ALA A 61 -6.61 -2.67 -21.49
N ALA A 62 -5.68 -3.11 -20.65
CA ALA A 62 -4.46 -3.82 -21.06
C ALA A 62 -4.79 -5.14 -21.82
N LYS A 63 -5.79 -5.90 -21.33
CA LYS A 63 -6.29 -7.07 -22.06
C LYS A 63 -6.81 -6.72 -23.45
N MET A 64 -7.55 -5.61 -23.59
CA MET A 64 -8.09 -5.16 -24.88
C MET A 64 -7.03 -4.65 -25.83
N THR A 65 -5.96 -4.02 -25.33
CA THR A 65 -4.82 -3.53 -26.14
C THR A 65 -3.75 -4.59 -26.37
N ARG A 66 -3.88 -5.77 -25.75
CA ARG A 66 -2.87 -6.83 -25.73
C ARG A 66 -1.55 -6.40 -25.09
N THR A 67 -1.59 -5.37 -24.23
CA THR A 67 -0.41 -4.94 -23.48
C THR A 67 -0.14 -5.95 -22.36
N PRO A 68 1.10 -6.43 -22.21
CA PRO A 68 1.49 -7.35 -21.14
C PRO A 68 1.16 -6.78 -19.75
N ILE A 69 0.75 -7.65 -18.83
CA ILE A 69 0.38 -7.26 -17.47
C ILE A 69 1.29 -7.99 -16.48
N VAL A 70 1.88 -7.26 -15.55
CA VAL A 70 2.56 -7.79 -14.36
C VAL A 70 1.74 -7.38 -13.15
N ILE A 71 1.50 -8.30 -12.21
CA ILE A 71 0.70 -8.00 -11.01
C ILE A 71 1.52 -8.32 -9.77
N HIS A 72 1.62 -7.33 -8.89
CA HIS A 72 2.18 -7.48 -7.56
C HIS A 72 1.06 -7.41 -6.51
N GLU A 73 0.95 -8.43 -5.66
CA GLU A 73 -0.01 -8.46 -4.54
C GLU A 73 0.73 -8.28 -3.22
N ALA A 74 0.39 -7.23 -2.51
CA ALA A 74 1.01 -6.87 -1.24
C ALA A 74 0.37 -7.57 -0.02
N ASN A 75 -0.87 -8.04 -0.16
CA ASN A 75 -1.61 -8.67 0.94
C ASN A 75 -1.47 -10.18 0.90
N ALA A 76 -1.47 -10.83 2.07
CA ALA A 76 -1.49 -12.28 2.18
C ALA A 76 -2.76 -12.90 1.54
N LYS A 77 -3.86 -12.14 1.50
CA LYS A 77 -5.09 -12.53 0.79
C LYS A 77 -5.29 -11.64 -0.43
N PRO A 78 -5.16 -12.17 -1.65
CA PRO A 78 -5.27 -11.39 -2.87
C PRO A 78 -6.59 -10.64 -2.99
N GLY A 79 -6.49 -9.34 -3.31
CA GLY A 79 -7.62 -8.48 -3.56
C GLY A 79 -8.42 -8.87 -4.82
N TRP A 80 -9.70 -8.50 -4.89
CA TRP A 80 -10.56 -8.88 -6.02
C TRP A 80 -10.06 -8.36 -7.37
N ALA A 81 -9.50 -7.16 -7.41
CA ALA A 81 -8.96 -6.58 -8.65
C ALA A 81 -7.74 -7.38 -9.16
N ASN A 82 -6.81 -7.75 -8.26
CA ASN A 82 -5.68 -8.58 -8.61
C ASN A 82 -6.12 -10.00 -8.99
N ARG A 83 -7.12 -10.56 -8.33
CA ARG A 83 -7.74 -11.85 -8.76
C ARG A 83 -8.37 -11.76 -10.14
N LEU A 84 -8.99 -10.63 -10.49
CA LEU A 84 -9.49 -10.41 -11.86
C LEU A 84 -8.32 -10.32 -12.85
N GLY A 85 -7.34 -9.45 -12.56
CA GLY A 85 -6.18 -9.23 -13.42
C GLY A 85 -5.35 -10.48 -13.65
N SER A 86 -5.20 -11.34 -12.63
CA SER A 86 -4.46 -12.61 -12.75
C SER A 86 -5.03 -13.58 -13.79
N ARG A 87 -6.30 -13.40 -14.21
CA ARG A 87 -6.87 -14.17 -15.33
C ARG A 87 -6.31 -13.75 -16.68
N PHE A 88 -5.70 -12.59 -16.76
CA PHE A 88 -5.15 -11.99 -17.98
C PHE A 88 -3.62 -11.97 -18.00
N SER A 89 -2.97 -12.41 -16.92
CA SER A 89 -1.52 -12.43 -16.77
C SER A 89 -1.02 -13.76 -16.23
N GLN A 90 0.20 -14.12 -16.64
CA GLN A 90 1.01 -15.18 -16.04
C GLN A 90 2.14 -14.63 -15.17
N HIS A 91 2.38 -13.31 -15.21
CA HIS A 91 3.45 -12.64 -14.47
C HIS A 91 2.91 -12.10 -13.16
N LEU A 92 2.92 -12.96 -12.14
CA LEU A 92 2.41 -12.67 -10.82
C LEU A 92 3.54 -12.65 -9.80
N ALA A 93 3.55 -11.62 -8.95
CA ALA A 93 4.46 -11.48 -7.82
C ALA A 93 3.67 -11.22 -6.55
N VAL A 94 4.21 -11.63 -5.42
CA VAL A 94 3.60 -11.48 -4.09
C VAL A 94 4.59 -10.94 -3.08
N ALA A 95 4.11 -10.18 -2.12
CA ALA A 95 4.90 -9.75 -0.97
C ALA A 95 5.00 -10.85 0.11
N HIS A 96 3.99 -11.70 0.22
CA HIS A 96 3.89 -12.81 1.17
C HIS A 96 3.41 -14.06 0.44
N PRO A 97 3.84 -15.26 0.87
CA PRO A 97 3.32 -16.50 0.32
C PRO A 97 1.78 -16.55 0.34
N VAL A 98 1.20 -17.08 -0.71
CA VAL A 98 -0.24 -17.28 -0.84
C VAL A 98 -0.50 -18.76 -1.06
N ASP A 99 -1.29 -19.37 -0.20
CA ASP A 99 -1.41 -20.83 -0.11
C ASP A 99 -2.39 -21.44 -1.12
N SER A 100 -3.05 -20.63 -1.96
CA SER A 100 -4.04 -21.15 -2.90
C SER A 100 -4.35 -20.22 -4.06
N GLY A 101 -4.82 -20.81 -5.13
CA GLY A 101 -5.29 -20.11 -6.32
C GLY A 101 -4.16 -19.68 -7.24
N ARG A 102 -4.42 -18.69 -8.10
CA ARG A 102 -3.46 -18.29 -9.14
C ARG A 102 -2.18 -17.65 -8.61
N PHE A 103 -2.17 -17.18 -7.37
CA PHE A 103 -1.01 -16.59 -6.73
C PHE A 103 -0.17 -17.58 -5.93
N GLU A 104 -0.57 -18.84 -5.83
CA GLU A 104 0.15 -19.91 -5.11
C GLU A 104 1.58 -20.09 -5.63
N ASN A 105 1.76 -20.04 -6.95
CA ASN A 105 3.06 -20.17 -7.60
C ASN A 105 3.64 -18.82 -8.08
N ALA A 106 3.18 -17.70 -7.52
CA ALA A 106 3.69 -16.39 -7.86
C ALA A 106 5.11 -16.17 -7.32
N LEU A 107 5.88 -15.32 -8.00
CA LEU A 107 7.21 -14.95 -7.55
C LEU A 107 7.13 -14.24 -6.19
N LEU A 108 7.81 -14.76 -5.17
CA LEU A 108 7.95 -14.08 -3.89
C LEU A 108 8.98 -12.95 -4.04
N ALA A 109 8.49 -11.74 -4.32
CA ALA A 109 9.32 -10.56 -4.57
C ALA A 109 9.46 -9.65 -3.34
N GLY A 110 8.66 -9.87 -2.29
CA GLY A 110 8.60 -8.96 -1.15
C GLY A 110 7.89 -7.64 -1.47
N LEU A 111 7.99 -6.66 -0.58
CA LEU A 111 7.47 -5.31 -0.80
C LEU A 111 8.56 -4.42 -1.38
N PRO A 112 8.30 -3.69 -2.48
CA PRO A 112 9.22 -2.67 -2.96
C PRO A 112 9.29 -1.53 -1.94
N LEU A 113 10.44 -1.36 -1.31
CA LEU A 113 10.67 -0.29 -0.33
C LEU A 113 11.28 0.93 -1.02
N ARG A 114 10.99 2.12 -0.50
CA ARG A 114 11.71 3.33 -0.89
C ARG A 114 13.19 3.20 -0.49
N SER A 115 14.06 3.83 -1.24
CA SER A 115 15.51 3.73 -1.05
C SER A 115 15.96 4.14 0.37
N ASP A 116 15.37 5.20 0.91
CA ASP A 116 15.64 5.67 2.28
C ASP A 116 15.25 4.64 3.35
N VAL A 117 14.11 3.97 3.17
CA VAL A 117 13.64 2.91 4.07
C VAL A 117 14.50 1.66 3.92
N SER A 118 14.84 1.28 2.69
CA SER A 118 15.71 0.15 2.41
C SER A 118 17.10 0.36 3.03
N GLN A 119 17.69 1.55 2.88
CA GLN A 119 18.97 1.87 3.48
C GLN A 119 18.93 1.83 5.00
N ALA A 120 17.92 2.45 5.62
CA ALA A 120 17.75 2.39 7.08
C ALA A 120 17.61 0.95 7.61
N PHE A 121 16.97 0.07 6.84
CA PHE A 121 16.88 -1.35 7.19
C PHE A 121 18.24 -2.06 7.11
N ILE A 122 19.04 -1.79 6.08
CA ILE A 122 20.39 -2.33 5.92
C ILE A 122 21.29 -1.87 7.07
N ASP A 123 21.29 -0.55 7.34
CA ASP A 123 22.10 0.06 8.41
C ASP A 123 21.74 -0.53 9.77
N SER A 124 20.45 -0.70 10.06
CA SER A 124 19.99 -1.29 11.31
C SER A 124 20.41 -2.77 11.48
N ARG A 125 20.52 -3.52 10.39
CA ARG A 125 21.02 -4.89 10.44
C ARG A 125 22.52 -4.97 10.59
N THR A 126 23.25 -3.96 10.12
CA THR A 126 24.72 -3.90 10.22
C THR A 126 25.15 -3.47 11.61
N ASN A 127 24.53 -2.44 12.17
CA ASN A 127 24.81 -1.95 13.52
C ASN A 127 23.54 -1.39 14.17
N TRP A 128 22.75 -2.25 14.79
CA TRP A 128 21.49 -1.89 15.43
C TRP A 128 21.65 -0.81 16.51
N GLU A 129 22.65 -0.97 17.38
CA GLU A 129 22.81 -0.05 18.51
C GLU A 129 23.13 1.37 18.06
N GLN A 130 24.01 1.54 17.10
CA GLN A 130 24.33 2.85 16.53
C GLN A 130 23.12 3.44 15.79
N SER A 131 22.46 2.68 14.92
CA SER A 131 21.29 3.13 14.16
C SER A 131 20.14 3.57 15.08
N ARG A 132 19.94 2.84 16.19
CA ARG A 132 18.96 3.19 17.20
C ARG A 132 19.30 4.49 17.92
N ARG A 133 20.56 4.69 18.32
CA ARG A 133 21.03 5.94 18.95
C ARG A 133 20.85 7.15 18.05
N GLU A 134 21.32 7.04 16.81
CA GLU A 134 21.20 8.10 15.81
C GLU A 134 19.72 8.44 15.50
N ALA A 135 18.86 7.45 15.41
CA ALA A 135 17.43 7.66 15.21
C ALA A 135 16.78 8.42 16.37
N LYS A 136 17.13 8.08 17.62
CA LYS A 136 16.63 8.79 18.80
C LYS A 136 17.09 10.26 18.83
N VAL A 137 18.38 10.49 18.58
CA VAL A 137 18.94 11.85 18.51
C VAL A 137 18.21 12.68 17.45
N ARG A 138 18.02 12.13 16.24
CA ARG A 138 17.30 12.78 15.16
C ARG A 138 15.86 13.13 15.50
N LEU A 139 15.20 12.29 16.29
CA LEU A 139 13.81 12.46 16.71
C LEU A 139 13.67 13.30 18.00
N GLY A 140 14.78 13.73 18.61
CA GLY A 140 14.79 14.53 19.83
C GLY A 140 14.49 13.74 21.10
N PHE A 141 14.73 12.42 21.11
CA PHE A 141 14.53 11.56 22.29
C PHE A 141 15.83 11.26 23.02
N PRO A 142 15.78 11.11 24.35
CA PRO A 142 16.92 10.65 25.14
C PRO A 142 17.43 9.28 24.65
N VAL A 143 18.75 9.15 24.51
CA VAL A 143 19.36 7.95 23.96
C VAL A 143 19.19 6.74 24.89
N ASP A 144 19.31 6.99 26.20
CA ASP A 144 19.33 5.93 27.22
C ASP A 144 17.95 5.53 27.73
N MET A 145 16.91 6.33 27.42
CA MET A 145 15.53 5.98 27.79
C MET A 145 14.91 5.04 26.74
N PRO A 146 14.13 4.04 27.16
CA PRO A 146 13.32 3.24 26.25
C PRO A 146 12.36 4.12 25.45
N LEU A 147 12.18 3.81 24.16
CA LEU A 147 11.25 4.52 23.26
C LEU A 147 10.23 3.53 22.69
N ILE A 148 8.96 3.80 22.93
CA ILE A 148 7.83 3.09 22.35
C ILE A 148 7.34 3.87 21.14
N PHE A 149 7.31 3.23 19.96
CA PHE A 149 6.69 3.80 18.77
C PHE A 149 5.31 3.20 18.55
N VAL A 150 4.28 4.04 18.55
CA VAL A 150 2.89 3.65 18.33
C VAL A 150 2.36 4.23 17.03
N MET A 151 1.75 3.41 16.19
CA MET A 151 1.08 3.87 14.97
C MET A 151 -0.17 3.07 14.67
N GLY A 152 -1.24 3.78 14.30
CA GLY A 152 -2.54 3.21 13.92
C GLY A 152 -2.76 3.15 12.39
N GLY A 153 -1.66 3.12 11.60
CA GLY A 153 -1.72 3.23 10.13
C GLY A 153 -1.79 4.69 9.66
N SER A 154 -1.85 4.89 8.34
CA SER A 154 -1.78 6.22 7.70
C SER A 154 -2.92 7.17 8.05
N GLN A 155 -4.07 6.65 8.46
CA GLN A 155 -5.25 7.42 8.88
C GLN A 155 -5.34 7.57 10.40
N GLY A 156 -4.46 6.90 11.15
CA GLY A 156 -4.56 6.79 12.59
C GLY A 156 -5.68 5.83 13.04
N SER A 157 -5.82 5.70 14.35
CA SER A 157 -6.88 4.90 14.98
C SER A 157 -7.38 5.62 16.22
N VAL A 158 -8.65 6.03 16.21
CA VAL A 158 -9.27 6.75 17.34
C VAL A 158 -9.15 5.95 18.65
N ALA A 159 -9.37 4.63 18.60
CA ALA A 159 -9.26 3.78 19.78
C ALA A 159 -7.83 3.71 20.33
N ILE A 160 -6.82 3.52 19.45
CA ILE A 160 -5.41 3.52 19.88
C ILE A 160 -5.01 4.89 20.42
N ASN A 161 -5.40 5.96 19.72
CA ASN A 161 -5.08 7.33 20.14
C ASN A 161 -5.63 7.63 21.54
N ALA A 162 -6.88 7.23 21.82
CA ALA A 162 -7.50 7.43 23.13
C ALA A 162 -6.77 6.67 24.25
N VAL A 163 -6.42 5.40 24.01
CA VAL A 163 -5.67 4.58 24.99
C VAL A 163 -4.30 5.18 25.28
N ILE A 164 -3.54 5.52 24.24
CA ILE A 164 -2.19 6.09 24.42
C ILE A 164 -2.26 7.44 25.16
N ALA A 165 -3.22 8.29 24.81
CA ALA A 165 -3.41 9.57 25.49
C ALA A 165 -3.73 9.40 27.01
N SER A 166 -4.50 8.38 27.38
CA SER A 166 -4.82 8.11 28.78
C SER A 166 -3.66 7.51 29.59
N MET A 167 -2.59 7.04 28.93
CA MET A 167 -1.45 6.39 29.57
C MET A 167 -0.22 7.30 29.70
N VAL A 168 -0.30 8.58 29.34
CA VAL A 168 0.87 9.49 29.33
C VAL A 168 1.53 9.59 30.70
N GLU A 169 0.76 9.72 31.77
CA GLU A 169 1.28 9.80 33.15
C GLU A 169 2.02 8.49 33.51
N THR A 170 1.42 7.36 33.23
CA THR A 170 2.04 6.03 33.48
C THR A 170 3.35 5.86 32.74
N PHE A 171 3.43 6.30 31.49
CA PHE A 171 4.70 6.23 30.73
C PHE A 171 5.78 7.11 31.35
N ASN A 172 5.42 8.32 31.80
CA ASN A 172 6.35 9.23 32.45
C ASN A 172 6.86 8.66 33.79
N GLU A 173 5.97 8.11 34.61
CA GLU A 173 6.33 7.48 35.89
C GLU A 173 7.29 6.29 35.70
N GLN A 174 7.14 5.56 34.61
CA GLN A 174 8.00 4.44 34.28
C GLN A 174 9.28 4.81 33.49
N GLY A 175 9.50 6.09 33.24
CA GLY A 175 10.68 6.56 32.50
C GLY A 175 10.68 6.10 31.03
N LEU A 176 9.50 6.02 30.39
CA LEU A 176 9.33 5.61 28.99
C LEU A 176 9.06 6.83 28.11
N SER A 177 9.77 6.93 26.99
CA SER A 177 9.43 7.87 25.91
C SER A 177 8.44 7.24 24.96
N VAL A 178 7.50 8.04 24.43
CA VAL A 178 6.51 7.57 23.45
C VAL A 178 6.52 8.47 22.23
N LEU A 179 6.68 7.87 21.06
CA LEU A 179 6.46 8.51 19.78
C LEU A 179 5.14 7.97 19.20
N HIS A 180 4.13 8.83 19.09
CA HIS A 180 2.80 8.40 18.64
C HIS A 180 2.41 9.08 17.34
N SER A 181 2.21 8.26 16.28
CA SER A 181 1.65 8.71 15.00
C SER A 181 0.13 8.61 15.04
N VAL A 182 -0.52 9.75 15.30
CA VAL A 182 -1.98 9.83 15.51
C VAL A 182 -2.80 9.81 14.21
N GLY A 183 -2.15 9.95 13.06
CA GLY A 183 -2.83 10.07 11.76
C GLY A 183 -3.21 11.50 11.41
N LYS A 184 -4.05 11.66 10.39
CA LYS A 184 -4.62 12.97 10.04
C LYS A 184 -5.81 13.25 10.94
N LEU A 185 -5.75 14.33 11.70
CA LEU A 185 -6.89 14.89 12.42
C LEU A 185 -7.86 15.55 11.43
#